data_b00e500c3ed2021338e9386192a06e17
#
_entry.id   b00e500c3ed2021338e9386192a06e17
#
_cell.length_a   1.000
_cell.length_b   1.000
_cell.length_c   1.000
_cell.angle_alpha   90.00
_cell.angle_beta   90.00
_cell.angle_gamma   90.00
#
_symmetry.space_group_name_H-M   'P 1'
#
loop_
_entity.id
_entity.type
_entity.pdbx_description
1 polymer ?
#
loop_
_entity_poly.entity_id
_entity_poly.type
_entity_poly.pdbx_seq_one_letter_code
_entity_poly.pdbx_strand_id
1 'polypeptide(L)'
;MSDGSVDLHCHTTASDGTFTPGELVEEARRRGLAAIAVTDHDSVSGIDEATAKGAEIDVEVVPGLELSTDVDNGEVHILGYFIDPEDRGLLGLLESQRESRLERARKMLDRLSDLGVQLS
;
A
#
# COMPACT_ATOMS: atom_id res chain seq x y z
N MET A 1 7.75 -2.12 -26.20
CA MET A 1 8.38 -3.42 -25.89
C MET A 1 9.06 -3.34 -24.53
N SER A 2 8.85 -4.34 -23.70
CA SER A 2 9.46 -4.41 -22.37
C SER A 2 10.94 -4.79 -22.49
N ASP A 3 11.79 -4.19 -21.65
CA ASP A 3 13.21 -4.57 -21.56
C ASP A 3 13.46 -5.68 -20.53
N GLY A 4 12.39 -6.20 -19.88
CA GLY A 4 12.49 -7.22 -18.86
C GLY A 4 12.75 -6.69 -17.45
N SER A 5 12.89 -5.39 -17.28
CA SER A 5 13.07 -4.78 -15.96
C SER A 5 11.77 -4.84 -15.15
N VAL A 6 11.93 -4.89 -13.83
CA VAL A 6 10.79 -4.95 -12.91
C VAL A 6 11.01 -3.93 -11.78
N ASP A 7 9.91 -3.45 -11.20
CA ASP A 7 9.95 -2.62 -9.99
C ASP A 7 9.07 -3.30 -8.93
N LEU A 8 9.69 -3.74 -7.85
CA LEU A 8 9.03 -4.52 -6.81
C LEU A 8 8.64 -3.69 -5.58
N HIS A 9 8.64 -2.37 -5.68
CA HIS A 9 8.28 -1.51 -4.56
C HIS A 9 7.57 -0.25 -5.07
N CYS A 10 6.26 -0.36 -5.28
CA CYS A 10 5.46 0.74 -5.82
C CYS A 10 4.26 1.04 -4.91
N HIS A 11 3.98 2.33 -4.75
CA HIS A 11 2.83 2.80 -3.98
C HIS A 11 1.84 3.51 -4.88
N THR A 12 0.55 3.39 -4.54
CA THR A 12 -0.54 4.04 -5.26
C THR A 12 -1.28 5.00 -4.35
N THR A 13 -2.33 5.62 -4.87
CA THR A 13 -3.23 6.47 -4.07
C THR A 13 -4.00 5.68 -3.01
N ALA A 14 -3.92 4.34 -3.02
CA ALA A 14 -4.47 3.53 -1.93
C ALA A 14 -3.69 3.73 -0.63
N SER A 15 -2.47 4.22 -0.71
CA SER A 15 -1.69 4.65 0.47
C SER A 15 -1.10 6.05 0.24
N ASP A 16 0.19 6.15 -0.03
CA ASP A 16 0.87 7.45 -0.14
C ASP A 16 1.44 7.77 -1.52
N GLY A 17 1.10 6.99 -2.53
CA GLY A 17 1.51 7.25 -3.90
C GLY A 17 0.65 8.33 -4.56
N THR A 18 1.13 8.86 -5.68
CA THR A 18 0.44 9.91 -6.43
C THR A 18 -0.35 9.39 -7.63
N PHE A 19 -0.02 8.21 -8.13
CA PHE A 19 -0.75 7.57 -9.22
C PHE A 19 -1.88 6.69 -8.67
N THR A 20 -3.03 6.70 -9.35
CA THR A 20 -4.02 5.65 -9.08
C THR A 20 -3.41 4.29 -9.46
N PRO A 21 -3.97 3.17 -8.95
CA PRO A 21 -3.43 1.86 -9.34
C PRO A 21 -3.35 1.64 -10.85
N GLY A 22 -4.38 2.03 -11.59
CA GLY A 22 -4.35 1.93 -13.06
C GLY A 22 -3.32 2.83 -13.71
N GLU A 23 -3.19 4.08 -13.24
CA GLU A 23 -2.18 5.01 -13.75
C GLU A 23 -0.77 4.52 -13.49
N LEU A 24 -0.53 3.89 -12.34
CA LEU A 24 0.78 3.32 -12.02
C LEU A 24 1.16 2.24 -13.04
N VAL A 25 0.22 1.38 -13.39
CA VAL A 25 0.45 0.31 -14.38
C VAL A 25 0.73 0.91 -15.77
N GLU A 26 0.00 1.96 -16.14
CA GLU A 26 0.24 2.67 -17.41
C GLU A 26 1.63 3.29 -17.45
N GLU A 27 2.07 3.87 -16.34
CA GLU A 27 3.41 4.45 -16.22
C GLU A 27 4.48 3.37 -16.34
N ALA A 28 4.27 2.20 -15.74
CA ALA A 28 5.16 1.06 -15.85
C ALA A 28 5.32 0.63 -17.32
N ARG A 29 4.21 0.55 -18.03
CA ARG A 29 4.21 0.22 -19.46
C ARG A 29 5.02 1.25 -20.26
N ARG A 30 4.79 2.52 -19.99
CA ARG A 30 5.46 3.60 -20.71
C ARG A 30 6.98 3.58 -20.46
N ARG A 31 7.42 3.14 -19.28
CA ARG A 31 8.83 3.02 -18.93
C ARG A 31 9.45 1.68 -19.39
N GLY A 32 8.68 0.83 -20.03
CA GLY A 32 9.17 -0.45 -20.54
C GLY A 32 9.35 -1.53 -19.48
N LEU A 33 8.69 -1.41 -18.33
CA LEU A 33 8.77 -2.42 -17.30
C LEU A 33 7.90 -3.64 -17.65
N ALA A 34 8.44 -4.84 -17.40
CA ALA A 34 7.72 -6.08 -17.62
C ALA A 34 6.74 -6.40 -16.50
N ALA A 35 7.08 -6.00 -15.29
CA ALA A 35 6.27 -6.28 -14.09
C ALA A 35 6.48 -5.22 -13.05
N ILE A 36 5.45 -5.01 -12.23
CA ILE A 36 5.54 -4.20 -11.02
C ILE A 36 4.88 -4.94 -9.86
N ALA A 37 5.31 -4.64 -8.64
CA ALA A 37 4.60 -5.07 -7.45
C ALA A 37 3.92 -3.85 -6.83
N VAL A 38 2.63 -3.94 -6.59
CA VAL A 38 1.87 -2.94 -5.85
C VAL A 38 2.02 -3.27 -4.38
N THR A 39 2.72 -2.42 -3.64
CA THR A 39 3.08 -2.65 -2.24
C THR A 39 2.66 -1.48 -1.38
N ASP A 40 1.38 -1.13 -1.43
CA ASP A 40 0.85 -0.03 -0.64
C ASP A 40 0.99 -0.27 0.85
N HIS A 41 1.12 0.80 1.63
CA HIS A 41 1.21 0.72 3.09
C HIS A 41 -0.09 0.18 3.68
N ASP A 42 -0.02 -0.98 4.31
CA ASP A 42 -1.10 -1.59 5.08
C ASP A 42 -2.45 -1.63 4.35
N SER A 43 -2.40 -1.76 3.03
CA SER A 43 -3.60 -1.78 2.18
C SER A 43 -3.40 -2.68 0.98
N VAL A 44 -4.45 -3.41 0.62
CA VAL A 44 -4.50 -4.22 -0.59
C VAL A 44 -5.59 -3.71 -1.55
N SER A 45 -6.20 -2.56 -1.24
CA SER A 45 -7.38 -2.06 -1.98
C SER A 45 -7.09 -1.67 -3.43
N GLY A 46 -5.84 -1.37 -3.77
CA GLY A 46 -5.45 -0.99 -5.13
C GLY A 46 -5.09 -2.16 -6.04
N ILE A 47 -4.98 -3.37 -5.49
CA ILE A 47 -4.47 -4.52 -6.25
C ILE A 47 -5.40 -4.95 -7.39
N ASP A 48 -6.71 -5.00 -7.15
CA ASP A 48 -7.66 -5.43 -8.18
C ASP A 48 -7.65 -4.50 -9.39
N GLU A 49 -7.66 -3.19 -9.17
CA GLU A 49 -7.60 -2.21 -10.25
C GLU A 49 -6.29 -2.34 -11.03
N ALA A 50 -5.17 -2.44 -10.32
CA ALA A 50 -3.86 -2.58 -10.95
C ALA A 50 -3.76 -3.87 -11.76
N THR A 51 -4.26 -4.97 -11.22
CA THR A 51 -4.24 -6.28 -11.88
C THR A 51 -5.07 -6.26 -13.17
N ALA A 52 -6.27 -5.67 -13.10
CA ALA A 52 -7.14 -5.55 -14.27
C ALA A 52 -6.48 -4.72 -15.37
N LYS A 53 -5.85 -3.60 -14.99
CA LYS A 53 -5.15 -2.74 -15.95
C LYS A 53 -3.94 -3.45 -16.56
N GLY A 54 -3.19 -4.19 -15.73
CA GLY A 54 -2.05 -4.96 -16.20
C GLY A 54 -2.43 -6.02 -17.23
N ALA A 55 -3.55 -6.70 -17.02
CA ALA A 55 -4.07 -7.67 -17.98
C ALA A 55 -4.47 -6.98 -19.30
N GLU A 56 -4.98 -5.76 -19.23
CA GLU A 56 -5.39 -5.00 -20.41
C GLU A 56 -4.21 -4.57 -21.27
N ILE A 57 -3.10 -4.14 -20.65
CA ILE A 57 -1.96 -3.54 -21.35
C ILE A 57 -0.67 -4.36 -21.27
N ASP A 58 -0.77 -5.61 -20.84
CA ASP A 58 0.32 -6.58 -20.81
C ASP A 58 1.48 -6.18 -19.90
N VAL A 59 1.15 -5.83 -18.67
CA VAL A 59 2.12 -5.63 -17.58
C VAL A 59 1.77 -6.60 -16.46
N GLU A 60 2.74 -7.40 -16.01
CA GLU A 60 2.50 -8.28 -14.87
C GLU A 60 2.41 -7.46 -13.59
N VAL A 61 1.35 -7.69 -12.82
CA VAL A 61 1.16 -7.04 -11.52
C VAL A 61 1.30 -8.09 -10.43
N VAL A 62 2.32 -7.93 -9.60
CA VAL A 62 2.54 -8.80 -8.44
C VAL A 62 1.77 -8.22 -7.27
N PRO A 63 0.81 -8.96 -6.69
CA PRO A 63 0.08 -8.48 -5.52
C PRO A 63 1.00 -8.47 -4.31
N GLY A 64 1.16 -7.31 -3.72
CA GLY A 64 2.06 -7.12 -2.59
C GLY A 64 1.50 -6.17 -1.56
N LEU A 65 2.31 -5.90 -0.58
CA LEU A 65 1.92 -5.10 0.57
C LEU A 65 3.17 -4.69 1.33
N GLU A 66 3.16 -3.48 1.86
CA GLU A 66 4.19 -3.04 2.80
C GLU A 66 3.55 -2.90 4.17
N LEU A 67 3.90 -3.81 5.09
CA LEU A 67 3.41 -3.76 6.47
C LEU A 67 4.29 -2.86 7.31
N SER A 68 3.66 -1.95 8.03
CA SER A 68 4.34 -1.12 9.02
C SER A 68 4.22 -1.79 10.37
N THR A 69 5.34 -2.10 11.00
CA THR A 69 5.36 -2.75 12.32
C THR A 69 6.15 -1.89 13.30
N ASP A 70 5.65 -1.79 14.52
CA ASP A 70 6.36 -1.10 15.59
C ASP A 70 7.28 -2.09 16.31
N VAL A 71 8.51 -1.68 16.52
CA VAL A 71 9.49 -2.41 17.33
C VAL A 71 10.03 -1.46 18.41
N ASP A 72 10.72 -2.01 19.40
CA ASP A 72 11.20 -1.24 20.57
C ASP A 72 12.02 -0.01 20.20
N ASN A 73 12.75 -0.04 19.10
CA ASN A 73 13.65 1.03 18.67
C ASN A 73 13.16 1.78 17.44
N GLY A 74 11.86 1.73 17.13
CA GLY A 74 11.30 2.45 16.01
C GLY A 74 10.32 1.64 15.20
N GLU A 75 10.24 1.91 13.91
CA GLU A 75 9.32 1.28 12.98
C GLU A 75 10.07 0.46 11.96
N VAL A 76 9.60 -0.74 11.67
CA VAL A 76 10.13 -1.61 10.63
C VAL A 76 9.04 -1.83 9.58
N HIS A 77 9.41 -1.67 8.31
CA HIS A 77 8.53 -1.94 7.19
C HIS A 77 8.91 -3.28 6.56
N ILE A 78 7.91 -4.13 6.35
CA ILE A 78 8.10 -5.47 5.78
C ILE A 78 7.33 -5.54 4.48
N LEU A 79 8.04 -5.90 3.40
CA LEU A 79 7.42 -6.10 2.08
C LEU A 79 7.00 -7.56 1.93
N GLY A 80 5.73 -7.76 1.57
CA GLY A 80 5.21 -9.08 1.22
C GLY A 80 4.85 -9.12 -0.25
N TYR A 81 5.10 -10.26 -0.89
CA TYR A 81 4.81 -10.44 -2.31
C TYR A 81 3.95 -11.69 -2.52
N PHE A 82 3.21 -11.69 -3.63
CA PHE A 82 2.34 -12.81 -4.01
C PHE A 82 1.32 -13.14 -2.92
N ILE A 83 0.84 -12.10 -2.26
CA ILE A 83 -0.20 -12.24 -1.25
C ILE A 83 -1.55 -12.47 -1.90
N ASP A 84 -2.48 -13.06 -1.14
CA ASP A 84 -3.87 -13.15 -1.58
C ASP A 84 -4.63 -11.95 -1.00
N PRO A 85 -5.03 -10.97 -1.84
CA PRO A 85 -5.71 -9.78 -1.34
C PRO A 85 -7.11 -10.06 -0.79
N GLU A 86 -7.63 -11.26 -0.99
CA GLU A 86 -8.93 -11.68 -0.46
C GLU A 86 -8.80 -12.56 0.80
N ASP A 87 -7.58 -12.84 1.25
CA ASP A 87 -7.37 -13.66 2.44
C ASP A 87 -7.97 -13.00 3.68
N ARG A 88 -8.88 -13.70 4.34
CA ARG A 88 -9.60 -13.15 5.49
C ARG A 88 -8.70 -12.88 6.69
N GLY A 89 -7.71 -13.72 6.90
CA GLY A 89 -6.73 -13.50 7.97
C GLY A 89 -5.94 -12.23 7.75
N LEU A 90 -5.49 -12.01 6.51
CA LEU A 90 -4.78 -10.78 6.14
C LEU A 90 -5.67 -9.55 6.28
N LEU A 91 -6.89 -9.61 5.74
CA LEU A 91 -7.82 -8.49 5.83
C LEU A 91 -8.18 -8.14 7.27
N GLY A 92 -8.34 -9.15 8.12
CA GLY A 92 -8.57 -8.94 9.56
C GLY A 92 -7.40 -8.26 10.24
N LEU A 93 -6.17 -8.67 9.90
CA LEU A 93 -4.96 -8.04 10.43
C LEU A 93 -4.87 -6.56 10.01
N LEU A 94 -5.13 -6.27 8.74
CA LEU A 94 -5.08 -4.90 8.22
C LEU A 94 -6.13 -4.02 8.88
N GLU A 95 -7.34 -4.54 9.08
CA GLU A 95 -8.40 -3.82 9.77
C GLU A 95 -8.02 -3.54 11.22
N SER A 96 -7.46 -4.51 11.91
CA SER A 96 -6.98 -4.36 13.29
C SER A 96 -5.90 -3.28 13.38
N GLN A 97 -4.98 -3.24 12.43
CA GLN A 97 -3.94 -2.20 12.40
C GLN A 97 -4.51 -0.82 12.14
N ARG A 98 -5.51 -0.73 11.26
CA ARG A 98 -6.19 0.54 10.98
C ARG A 98 -6.89 1.06 12.24
N GLU A 99 -7.61 0.20 12.94
CA GLU A 99 -8.29 0.57 14.20
C GLU A 99 -7.28 1.03 15.25
N SER A 100 -6.18 0.33 15.38
CA SER A 100 -5.11 0.68 16.32
C SER A 100 -4.52 2.06 16.03
N ARG A 101 -4.32 2.38 14.75
CA ARG A 101 -3.82 3.70 14.34
C ARG A 101 -4.82 4.80 14.61
N LEU A 102 -6.10 4.55 14.35
CA LEU A 102 -7.16 5.54 14.63
C LEU A 102 -7.25 5.80 16.12
N GLU A 103 -7.15 4.77 16.94
CA GLU A 103 -7.15 4.92 18.39
C GLU A 103 -5.94 5.73 18.87
N ARG A 104 -4.77 5.43 18.32
CA ARG A 104 -3.55 6.20 18.64
C ARG A 104 -3.71 7.67 18.26
N ALA A 105 -4.28 7.95 17.09
CA ALA A 105 -4.52 9.31 16.63
C ALA A 105 -5.49 10.03 17.56
N ARG A 106 -6.57 9.37 18.01
CA ARG A 106 -7.53 9.94 18.96
C ARG A 106 -6.86 10.29 20.28
N LYS A 107 -6.02 9.37 20.79
CA LYS A 107 -5.27 9.62 22.04
C LYS A 107 -4.33 10.82 21.90
N MET A 108 -3.68 10.97 20.76
CA MET A 108 -2.81 12.11 20.49
C MET A 108 -3.60 13.40 20.43
N LEU A 109 -4.77 13.41 19.78
CA LEU A 109 -5.65 14.58 19.72
C LEU A 109 -6.16 14.97 21.09
N ASP A 110 -6.57 13.99 21.90
CA ASP A 110 -7.02 14.22 23.26
C ASP A 110 -5.92 14.85 24.12
N ARG A 111 -4.71 14.33 23.99
CA ARG A 111 -3.55 14.86 24.71
C ARG A 111 -3.23 16.30 24.31
N LEU A 112 -3.28 16.59 23.01
CA LEU A 112 -3.06 17.95 22.51
C LEU A 112 -4.15 18.90 23.02
N SER A 113 -5.39 18.45 23.05
CA SER A 113 -6.50 19.24 23.60
C SER A 113 -6.28 19.55 25.08
N ASP A 114 -5.83 18.55 25.87
CA ASP A 114 -5.50 18.74 27.29
C ASP A 114 -4.38 19.76 27.51
N LEU A 115 -3.48 19.87 26.52
CA LEU A 115 -2.38 20.84 26.55
C LEU A 115 -2.77 22.21 25.97
N GLY A 116 -4.05 22.40 25.61
CA GLY A 116 -4.56 23.67 25.11
C GLY A 116 -4.44 23.85 23.60
N VAL A 117 -4.07 22.81 22.86
CA VAL A 117 -4.01 22.85 21.40
C VAL A 117 -5.30 22.26 20.83
N GLN A 118 -6.03 23.03 20.03
CA GLN A 118 -7.22 22.53 19.35
C GLN A 118 -6.96 22.42 17.86
N LEU A 119 -7.20 21.22 17.33
CA LEU A 119 -7.09 20.93 15.91
C LEU A 119 -8.51 20.72 15.36
N SER A 120 -8.85 21.45 14.32
CA SER A 120 -10.11 21.31 13.62
C SER A 120 -10.02 20.37 12.43
#